data_250bbc24734d0d286915e3cd16e04e96
#
_entry.id   250bbc24734d0d286915e3cd16e04e96
#
_cell.length_a   1.000
_cell.length_b   1.000
_cell.length_c   1.000
_cell.angle_alpha   90.00
_cell.angle_beta   90.00
_cell.angle_gamma   90.00
#
_symmetry.space_group_name_H-M   'P 1'
#
loop_
_entity.id
_entity.type
_entity.pdbx_description
1 polymer ?
#
loop_
_entity_poly.entity_id
_entity_poly.type
_entity_poly.pdbx_seq_one_letter_code
_entity_poly.pdbx_strand_id
1 'polypeptide(L)'
;RQRGTGLGGGHDEREQTLNQLLTEMDGFGENEGIIIIAATNRPDVLDPALLRPGRFDRQVTVSLPDIKGREEILAVHAKNKKLAKDVTLTNLAKRTPGFSGADLENLLNEAALLAVRRDKDAITMHEVDEATDRVLMGPAKVSHKYSEKDRRLVAYHEAGHAVIGLKLANASDVQKVTIIPRGSAGGYNMMVPSEEKLCSTKTDLLEQVTGLLGGRVAEEVVFKEITTGAENDFSKATKIVRAMVTEYGMSDLGPMQLEQQEGAAFLGRDYNKTRNFSETVAHEIDEEMRKIINGCYVDAKKIIKENRELLNLIAETLLEYETLTKEQIDYLVENGCMPDENKDNLESMSLTSLKEMAKEKGIKNYSKMNKAEIIDELDKVNKEK
;
A
#
# COMPACT_ATOMS: atom_id res chain seq x y z
N ARG A 1 13.23 -20.87 22.80
CA ARG A 1 12.37 -22.01 22.52
C ARG A 1 12.07 -22.70 23.83
N GLN A 2 10.79 -22.96 24.15
CA GLN A 2 10.37 -23.61 25.38
C GLN A 2 11.05 -24.99 25.52
N ARG A 3 11.42 -25.35 26.77
CA ARG A 3 11.98 -26.65 27.11
C ARG A 3 11.02 -27.74 26.70
N GLY A 4 11.43 -28.64 25.82
CA GLY A 4 10.63 -29.75 25.36
C GLY A 4 11.20 -31.07 25.83
N THR A 5 10.33 -31.98 26.24
CA THR A 5 10.65 -33.40 26.54
C THR A 5 10.95 -34.12 25.22
N GLY A 6 12.11 -33.88 24.60
CA GLY A 6 12.52 -34.53 23.35
C GLY A 6 13.65 -35.52 23.58
N LEU A 7 13.38 -36.77 23.33
CA LEU A 7 14.36 -37.85 23.20
C LEU A 7 15.19 -37.65 21.93
N GLY A 8 16.34 -36.94 22.03
CA GLY A 8 17.28 -36.83 20.91
C GLY A 8 18.45 -35.89 21.21
N GLY A 9 19.67 -36.37 21.12
CA GLY A 9 20.93 -35.76 21.55
C GLY A 9 21.41 -34.46 20.84
N GLY A 10 20.56 -33.76 20.10
CA GLY A 10 20.86 -32.44 19.50
C GLY A 10 20.30 -31.26 20.32
N HIS A 11 19.64 -31.53 21.44
CA HIS A 11 19.08 -30.50 22.32
C HIS A 11 20.01 -30.11 23.47
N ASP A 12 20.92 -30.97 23.88
CA ASP A 12 21.81 -30.75 25.03
C ASP A 12 22.76 -29.56 24.85
N GLU A 13 23.37 -29.37 23.69
CA GLU A 13 24.28 -28.24 23.44
C GLU A 13 23.58 -26.88 23.54
N ARG A 14 22.36 -26.81 23.03
CA ARG A 14 21.58 -25.55 23.07
C ARG A 14 21.08 -25.23 24.47
N GLU A 15 20.68 -26.24 25.23
CA GLU A 15 20.32 -26.07 26.64
C GLU A 15 21.53 -25.70 27.50
N GLN A 16 22.70 -26.30 27.24
CA GLN A 16 23.95 -25.91 27.90
C GLN A 16 24.33 -24.46 27.60
N THR A 17 24.25 -24.03 26.32
CA THR A 17 24.53 -22.65 25.93
C THR A 17 23.56 -21.67 26.59
N LEU A 18 22.26 -21.99 26.65
CA LEU A 18 21.27 -21.18 27.34
C LEU A 18 21.56 -21.09 28.85
N ASN A 19 21.84 -22.22 29.49
CA ASN A 19 22.15 -22.25 30.92
C ASN A 19 23.43 -21.48 31.24
N GLN A 20 24.45 -21.57 30.38
CA GLN A 20 25.67 -20.76 30.53
C GLN A 20 25.37 -19.26 30.39
N LEU A 21 24.58 -18.88 29.38
CA LEU A 21 24.17 -17.48 29.22
C LEU A 21 23.42 -16.97 30.47
N LEU A 22 22.50 -17.75 31.01
CA LEU A 22 21.77 -17.42 32.23
C LEU A 22 22.70 -17.27 33.44
N THR A 23 23.69 -18.16 33.56
CA THR A 23 24.69 -18.12 34.64
C THR A 23 25.58 -16.89 34.55
N GLU A 24 26.04 -16.56 33.34
CA GLU A 24 26.84 -15.36 33.10
C GLU A 24 26.03 -14.07 33.40
N MET A 25 24.76 -14.02 32.99
CA MET A 25 23.88 -12.89 33.29
C MET A 25 23.64 -12.73 34.79
N ASP A 26 23.43 -13.82 35.51
CA ASP A 26 23.25 -13.81 36.99
C ASP A 26 24.55 -13.52 37.71
N GLY A 27 25.70 -13.75 37.07
CA GLY A 27 27.04 -13.50 37.62
C GLY A 27 27.51 -12.06 37.55
N PHE A 28 26.83 -11.18 36.80
CA PHE A 28 27.14 -9.74 36.83
C PHE A 28 26.72 -9.14 38.17
N GLY A 29 27.69 -8.79 39.04
CA GLY A 29 27.41 -8.16 40.33
C GLY A 29 26.72 -6.81 40.17
N GLU A 30 26.06 -6.35 41.25
CA GLU A 30 25.20 -5.15 41.26
C GLU A 30 25.87 -3.84 40.81
N ASN A 31 27.17 -3.80 40.51
CA ASN A 31 27.93 -2.55 40.29
C ASN A 31 28.87 -2.55 39.08
N GLU A 32 28.77 -3.47 38.16
CA GLU A 32 29.71 -3.49 37.02
C GLU A 32 29.35 -2.53 35.87
N GLY A 33 28.21 -1.85 35.94
CA GLY A 33 27.80 -0.85 34.91
C GLY A 33 27.55 -1.42 33.51
N ILE A 34 27.38 -2.74 33.40
CA ILE A 34 27.14 -3.43 32.12
C ILE A 34 25.65 -3.44 31.83
N ILE A 35 25.27 -2.99 30.64
CA ILE A 35 23.89 -3.09 30.12
C ILE A 35 23.87 -4.09 28.99
N ILE A 36 23.07 -5.16 29.15
CA ILE A 36 22.88 -6.18 28.12
C ILE A 36 21.65 -5.84 27.31
N ILE A 37 21.80 -5.72 25.99
CA ILE A 37 20.70 -5.46 25.06
C ILE A 37 20.63 -6.62 24.07
N ALA A 38 19.42 -7.15 23.88
CA ALA A 38 19.13 -8.14 22.85
C ALA A 38 17.95 -7.69 22.00
N ALA A 39 17.93 -8.07 20.73
CA ALA A 39 16.82 -7.82 19.82
C ALA A 39 16.38 -9.11 19.17
N THR A 40 15.07 -9.27 19.01
CA THR A 40 14.47 -10.42 18.33
C THR A 40 13.17 -10.01 17.64
N ASN A 41 12.88 -10.61 16.49
CA ASN A 41 11.58 -10.52 15.84
C ASN A 41 10.58 -11.57 16.38
N ARG A 42 11.04 -12.43 17.30
CA ARG A 42 10.23 -13.53 17.83
C ARG A 42 10.36 -13.64 19.36
N PRO A 43 9.71 -12.75 20.10
CA PRO A 43 9.71 -12.83 21.56
C PRO A 43 9.02 -14.10 22.09
N ASP A 44 8.09 -14.66 21.31
CA ASP A 44 7.33 -15.89 21.60
C ASP A 44 8.18 -17.15 21.77
N VAL A 45 9.37 -17.19 21.16
CA VAL A 45 10.28 -18.34 21.22
C VAL A 45 11.34 -18.25 22.32
N LEU A 46 11.42 -17.12 23.02
CA LEU A 46 12.37 -16.95 24.11
C LEU A 46 11.98 -17.84 25.30
N ASP A 47 13.00 -18.36 25.99
CA ASP A 47 12.78 -19.06 27.25
C ASP A 47 12.33 -18.04 28.31
N PRO A 48 11.22 -18.30 29.04
CA PRO A 48 10.74 -17.40 30.09
C PRO A 48 11.79 -17.08 31.18
N ALA A 49 12.79 -17.94 31.35
CA ALA A 49 13.89 -17.68 32.28
C ALA A 49 14.77 -16.50 31.90
N LEU A 50 14.85 -16.16 30.60
CA LEU A 50 15.56 -14.97 30.11
C LEU A 50 14.83 -13.67 30.47
N LEU A 51 13.52 -13.71 30.64
CA LEU A 51 12.67 -12.55 30.85
C LEU A 51 12.41 -12.24 32.33
N ARG A 52 13.10 -12.94 33.25
CA ARG A 52 12.99 -12.73 34.69
C ARG A 52 13.73 -11.43 35.11
N PRO A 53 13.27 -10.79 36.21
CA PRO A 53 13.99 -9.66 36.81
C PRO A 53 15.48 -9.97 37.04
N GLY A 54 16.35 -8.99 36.76
CA GLY A 54 17.81 -9.16 36.83
C GLY A 54 18.46 -9.69 35.56
N ARG A 55 17.67 -9.99 34.51
CA ARG A 55 18.13 -10.42 33.17
C ARG A 55 17.56 -9.46 32.12
N PHE A 56 16.76 -9.93 31.15
CA PHE A 56 16.03 -9.06 30.23
C PHE A 56 14.70 -8.62 30.86
N ASP A 57 14.79 -7.79 31.86
CA ASP A 57 13.64 -7.33 32.65
C ASP A 57 12.81 -6.22 31.97
N ARG A 58 13.39 -5.57 30.97
CA ARG A 58 12.71 -4.54 30.17
C ARG A 58 12.53 -4.98 28.74
N GLN A 59 11.28 -5.01 28.31
CA GLN A 59 10.92 -5.29 26.94
C GLN A 59 10.42 -4.01 26.29
N VAL A 60 11.03 -3.66 25.16
CA VAL A 60 10.63 -2.51 24.36
C VAL A 60 10.17 -3.02 22.99
N THR A 61 8.88 -2.85 22.71
CA THR A 61 8.35 -3.16 21.39
C THR A 61 8.62 -1.99 20.45
N VAL A 62 9.33 -2.27 19.35
CA VAL A 62 9.55 -1.29 18.27
C VAL A 62 8.43 -1.47 17.26
N SER A 63 7.48 -0.53 17.28
CA SER A 63 6.38 -0.49 16.31
C SER A 63 6.84 0.08 14.96
N LEU A 64 5.98 -0.04 13.93
CA LEU A 64 6.20 0.65 12.67
C LEU A 64 6.23 2.17 12.90
N PRO A 65 7.09 2.90 12.17
CA PRO A 65 7.24 4.34 12.35
C PRO A 65 6.00 5.11 11.85
N ASP A 66 5.64 6.17 12.56
CA ASP A 66 4.68 7.18 12.11
C ASP A 66 5.28 8.04 10.96
N ILE A 67 4.52 8.99 10.44
CA ILE A 67 4.96 9.85 9.32
C ILE A 67 6.28 10.55 9.66
N LYS A 68 6.42 11.09 10.88
CA LYS A 68 7.62 11.79 11.29
C LYS A 68 8.82 10.84 11.44
N GLY A 69 8.61 9.68 12.04
CA GLY A 69 9.62 8.63 12.13
C GLY A 69 10.08 8.15 10.75
N ARG A 70 9.14 7.98 9.79
CA ARG A 70 9.50 7.63 8.41
C ARG A 70 10.34 8.72 7.74
N GLU A 71 9.99 9.99 7.93
CA GLU A 71 10.78 11.11 7.40
C GLU A 71 12.20 11.13 7.97
N GLU A 72 12.37 10.92 9.27
CA GLU A 72 13.67 10.85 9.93
C GLU A 72 14.50 9.64 9.43
N ILE A 73 13.89 8.47 9.27
CA ILE A 73 14.53 7.27 8.72
C ILE A 73 14.96 7.52 7.27
N LEU A 74 14.07 8.06 6.44
CA LEU A 74 14.39 8.43 5.05
C LEU A 74 15.56 9.42 4.99
N ALA A 75 15.62 10.39 5.91
CA ALA A 75 16.74 11.35 5.98
C ALA A 75 18.07 10.66 6.29
N VAL A 76 18.08 9.61 7.11
CA VAL A 76 19.28 8.81 7.38
C VAL A 76 19.76 8.08 6.12
N HIS A 77 18.86 7.40 5.42
CA HIS A 77 19.18 6.60 4.23
C HIS A 77 19.39 7.43 2.96
N ALA A 78 18.97 8.69 2.95
CA ALA A 78 19.19 9.64 1.85
C ALA A 78 20.57 10.32 1.87
N LYS A 79 21.31 10.29 2.99
CA LYS A 79 22.60 11.01 3.16
C LYS A 79 23.59 10.77 2.03
N ASN A 80 23.66 9.55 1.51
CA ASN A 80 24.61 9.15 0.47
C ASN A 80 23.96 9.07 -0.91
N LYS A 81 22.78 9.65 -1.10
CA LYS A 81 22.01 9.60 -2.35
C LYS A 81 21.72 11.01 -2.84
N LYS A 82 21.78 11.19 -4.14
CA LYS A 82 21.47 12.47 -4.77
C LYS A 82 20.00 12.49 -5.18
N LEU A 83 19.20 13.24 -4.45
CA LEU A 83 17.78 13.44 -4.74
C LEU A 83 17.61 14.66 -5.64
N ALA A 84 16.71 14.59 -6.60
CA ALA A 84 16.30 15.71 -7.42
C ALA A 84 15.37 16.66 -6.63
N LYS A 85 15.11 17.85 -7.16
CA LYS A 85 14.34 18.90 -6.47
C LYS A 85 12.86 18.55 -6.26
N ASP A 86 12.32 17.67 -7.09
CA ASP A 86 10.94 17.17 -7.05
C ASP A 86 10.72 16.13 -5.94
N VAL A 87 11.79 15.55 -5.38
CA VAL A 87 11.72 14.54 -4.32
C VAL A 87 11.90 15.20 -2.96
N THR A 88 10.83 15.23 -2.17
CA THR A 88 10.86 15.69 -0.78
C THR A 88 10.63 14.52 0.18
N LEU A 89 11.42 14.42 1.24
CA LEU A 89 11.32 13.32 2.22
C LEU A 89 9.98 13.32 2.93
N THR A 90 9.41 14.48 3.19
CA THR A 90 8.07 14.64 3.77
C THR A 90 7.00 14.02 2.87
N ASN A 91 7.09 14.22 1.55
CA ASN A 91 6.14 13.63 0.60
C ASN A 91 6.30 12.09 0.52
N LEU A 92 7.55 11.61 0.51
CA LEU A 92 7.84 10.17 0.56
C LEU A 92 7.26 9.54 1.83
N ALA A 93 7.46 10.16 2.99
CA ALA A 93 6.96 9.65 4.26
C ALA A 93 5.42 9.54 4.28
N LYS A 94 4.71 10.49 3.67
CA LYS A 94 3.24 10.45 3.53
C LYS A 94 2.78 9.31 2.63
N ARG A 95 3.53 9.00 1.57
CA ARG A 95 3.19 7.99 0.54
C ARG A 95 3.62 6.56 0.91
N THR A 96 4.30 6.37 2.04
CA THR A 96 4.79 5.07 2.51
C THR A 96 4.20 4.64 3.86
N PRO A 97 2.87 4.68 4.06
CA PRO A 97 2.27 4.21 5.30
C PRO A 97 2.55 2.71 5.48
N GLY A 98 2.83 2.31 6.73
CA GLY A 98 3.10 0.92 7.06
C GLY A 98 4.49 0.39 6.67
N PHE A 99 5.37 1.22 6.09
CA PHE A 99 6.75 0.80 5.80
C PHE A 99 7.57 0.75 7.08
N SER A 100 8.35 -0.33 7.21
CA SER A 100 9.40 -0.44 8.21
C SER A 100 10.65 0.37 7.81
N GLY A 101 11.61 0.52 8.71
CA GLY A 101 12.89 1.13 8.38
C GLY A 101 13.63 0.41 7.25
N ALA A 102 13.55 -0.92 7.20
CA ALA A 102 14.13 -1.73 6.13
C ALA A 102 13.44 -1.51 4.77
N ASP A 103 12.11 -1.36 4.76
CA ASP A 103 11.38 -1.07 3.52
C ASP A 103 11.74 0.31 2.97
N LEU A 104 11.90 1.32 3.85
CA LEU A 104 12.31 2.68 3.46
C LEU A 104 13.75 2.73 2.93
N GLU A 105 14.67 1.97 3.54
CA GLU A 105 16.02 1.80 3.02
C GLU A 105 16.00 1.14 1.64
N ASN A 106 15.28 0.04 1.49
CA ASN A 106 15.15 -0.68 0.24
C ASN A 106 14.52 0.18 -0.86
N LEU A 107 13.51 0.97 -0.54
CA LEU A 107 12.89 1.93 -1.44
C LEU A 107 13.92 2.90 -2.04
N LEU A 108 14.72 3.55 -1.20
CA LEU A 108 15.73 4.49 -1.67
C LEU A 108 16.88 3.80 -2.42
N ASN A 109 17.21 2.55 -2.08
CA ASN A 109 18.22 1.77 -2.79
C ASN A 109 17.71 1.38 -4.19
N GLU A 110 16.48 0.87 -4.29
CA GLU A 110 15.86 0.54 -5.59
C GLU A 110 15.70 1.80 -6.47
N ALA A 111 15.28 2.93 -5.90
CA ALA A 111 15.19 4.19 -6.64
C ALA A 111 16.56 4.64 -7.19
N ALA A 112 17.64 4.48 -6.40
CA ALA A 112 18.98 4.79 -6.84
C ALA A 112 19.44 3.87 -7.99
N LEU A 113 19.17 2.55 -7.88
CA LEU A 113 19.47 1.60 -8.94
C LEU A 113 18.71 1.91 -10.24
N LEU A 114 17.45 2.34 -10.13
CA LEU A 114 16.65 2.75 -11.27
C LEU A 114 17.19 4.02 -11.93
N ALA A 115 17.61 5.02 -11.14
CA ALA A 115 18.21 6.24 -11.65
C ALA A 115 19.50 5.93 -12.46
N VAL A 116 20.38 5.08 -11.93
CA VAL A 116 21.60 4.65 -12.64
C VAL A 116 21.25 3.89 -13.92
N ARG A 117 20.29 2.98 -13.91
CA ARG A 117 19.84 2.25 -15.11
C ARG A 117 19.32 3.13 -16.23
N ARG A 118 18.83 4.32 -15.87
CA ARG A 118 18.27 5.32 -16.80
C ARG A 118 19.25 6.45 -17.10
N ASP A 119 20.51 6.28 -16.75
CA ASP A 119 21.59 7.26 -16.94
C ASP A 119 21.25 8.65 -16.33
N LYS A 120 20.56 8.67 -15.17
CA LYS A 120 20.22 9.90 -14.45
C LYS A 120 21.22 10.20 -13.35
N ASP A 121 21.55 11.48 -13.18
CA ASP A 121 22.48 11.97 -12.15
C ASP A 121 21.86 12.07 -10.76
N ALA A 122 20.54 12.00 -10.65
CA ALA A 122 19.81 12.12 -9.39
C ALA A 122 18.51 11.29 -9.44
N ILE A 123 18.04 10.89 -8.27
CA ILE A 123 16.77 10.18 -8.09
C ILE A 123 15.64 11.20 -8.25
N THR A 124 14.78 11.02 -9.24
CA THR A 124 13.55 11.82 -9.42
C THR A 124 12.34 11.10 -8.84
N MET A 125 11.21 11.80 -8.74
CA MET A 125 9.96 11.22 -8.23
C MET A 125 9.51 10.01 -9.05
N HIS A 126 9.79 9.99 -10.35
CA HIS A 126 9.49 8.86 -11.22
C HIS A 126 10.24 7.57 -10.83
N GLU A 127 11.53 7.64 -10.44
CA GLU A 127 12.27 6.49 -9.93
C GLU A 127 11.76 6.04 -8.57
N VAL A 128 11.36 6.98 -7.72
CA VAL A 128 10.76 6.69 -6.41
C VAL A 128 9.43 5.95 -6.57
N ASP A 129 8.56 6.40 -7.48
CA ASP A 129 7.27 5.74 -7.74
C ASP A 129 7.44 4.31 -8.25
N GLU A 130 8.35 4.10 -9.20
CA GLU A 130 8.67 2.74 -9.70
C GLU A 130 9.30 1.86 -8.61
N ALA A 131 10.16 2.44 -7.77
CA ALA A 131 10.77 1.72 -6.64
C ALA A 131 9.73 1.34 -5.58
N THR A 132 8.78 2.24 -5.28
CA THR A 132 7.66 1.95 -4.38
C THR A 132 6.83 0.78 -4.88
N ASP A 133 6.50 0.78 -6.16
CA ASP A 133 5.79 -0.33 -6.81
C ASP A 133 6.55 -1.66 -6.70
N ARG A 134 7.88 -1.63 -6.89
CA ARG A 134 8.72 -2.83 -6.77
C ARG A 134 8.79 -3.37 -5.36
N VAL A 135 8.89 -2.50 -4.37
CA VAL A 135 8.94 -2.91 -2.97
C VAL A 135 7.60 -3.52 -2.55
N LEU A 136 6.47 -2.93 -2.98
CA LEU A 136 5.13 -3.39 -2.60
C LEU A 136 4.68 -4.64 -3.37
N MET A 137 4.87 -4.64 -4.68
CA MET A 137 4.23 -5.60 -5.61
C MET A 137 5.24 -6.42 -6.42
N GLY A 138 6.52 -6.07 -6.35
CA GLY A 138 7.56 -6.67 -7.18
C GLY A 138 7.72 -6.00 -8.55
N PRO A 139 8.66 -6.51 -9.38
CA PRO A 139 8.95 -5.93 -10.70
C PRO A 139 7.77 -6.07 -11.67
N ALA A 140 7.65 -5.11 -12.59
CA ALA A 140 6.67 -5.16 -13.66
C ALA A 140 6.94 -6.35 -14.61
N LYS A 141 5.90 -7.06 -15.03
CA LYS A 141 5.97 -8.18 -15.99
C LYS A 141 5.87 -7.67 -17.43
N VAL A 142 6.92 -7.09 -17.93
CA VAL A 142 6.95 -6.47 -19.28
C VAL A 142 6.70 -7.48 -20.42
N SER A 143 7.01 -8.75 -20.21
CA SER A 143 6.85 -9.80 -21.23
C SER A 143 5.45 -10.40 -21.29
N HIS A 144 4.59 -10.15 -20.32
CA HIS A 144 3.24 -10.72 -20.26
C HIS A 144 2.25 -9.80 -20.96
N LYS A 145 1.89 -10.16 -22.20
CA LYS A 145 0.86 -9.43 -22.95
C LYS A 145 -0.51 -10.05 -22.65
N TYR A 146 -1.36 -9.28 -22.01
CA TYR A 146 -2.77 -9.62 -21.86
C TYR A 146 -3.50 -9.55 -23.21
N SER A 147 -4.55 -10.37 -23.37
CA SER A 147 -5.50 -10.14 -24.45
C SER A 147 -6.20 -8.79 -24.25
N GLU A 148 -6.68 -8.17 -25.32
CA GLU A 148 -7.48 -6.93 -25.23
C GLU A 148 -8.70 -7.09 -24.30
N LYS A 149 -9.29 -8.28 -24.29
CA LYS A 149 -10.41 -8.61 -23.40
C LYS A 149 -9.96 -8.57 -21.93
N ASP A 150 -8.85 -9.20 -21.59
CA ASP A 150 -8.34 -9.26 -20.22
C ASP A 150 -7.86 -7.86 -19.77
N ARG A 151 -7.19 -7.13 -20.66
CA ARG A 151 -6.73 -5.76 -20.39
C ARG A 151 -7.91 -4.84 -20.06
N ARG A 152 -8.99 -4.93 -20.83
CA ARG A 152 -10.21 -4.18 -20.58
C ARG A 152 -10.87 -4.57 -19.26
N LEU A 153 -10.89 -5.86 -18.94
CA LEU A 153 -11.44 -6.38 -17.70
C LEU A 153 -10.67 -5.83 -16.48
N VAL A 154 -9.33 -5.89 -16.51
CA VAL A 154 -8.47 -5.33 -15.46
C VAL A 154 -8.68 -3.82 -15.33
N ALA A 155 -8.77 -3.07 -16.43
CA ALA A 155 -8.98 -1.64 -16.39
C ALA A 155 -10.29 -1.25 -15.68
N TYR A 156 -11.38 -1.95 -15.96
CA TYR A 156 -12.66 -1.72 -15.28
C TYR A 156 -12.66 -2.19 -13.83
N HIS A 157 -11.94 -3.27 -13.51
CA HIS A 157 -11.75 -3.75 -12.15
C HIS A 157 -11.04 -2.68 -11.29
N GLU A 158 -9.89 -2.21 -11.74
CA GLU A 158 -9.12 -1.17 -11.03
C GLU A 158 -9.86 0.17 -10.98
N ALA A 159 -10.54 0.55 -12.07
CA ALA A 159 -11.40 1.74 -12.07
C ALA A 159 -12.55 1.61 -11.05
N GLY A 160 -13.08 0.41 -10.82
CA GLY A 160 -14.10 0.14 -9.81
C GLY A 160 -13.64 0.47 -8.40
N HIS A 161 -12.44 0.04 -8.03
CA HIS A 161 -11.82 0.40 -6.76
C HIS A 161 -11.61 1.91 -6.64
N ALA A 162 -11.09 2.53 -7.70
CA ALA A 162 -10.84 3.97 -7.72
C ALA A 162 -12.13 4.79 -7.55
N VAL A 163 -13.20 4.47 -8.28
CA VAL A 163 -14.48 5.18 -8.17
C VAL A 163 -15.05 5.10 -6.75
N ILE A 164 -15.02 3.94 -6.12
CA ILE A 164 -15.51 3.80 -4.74
C ILE A 164 -14.62 4.62 -3.80
N GLY A 165 -13.30 4.54 -3.91
CA GLY A 165 -12.38 5.33 -3.10
C GLY A 165 -12.62 6.84 -3.23
N LEU A 166 -12.91 7.35 -4.43
CA LEU A 166 -13.19 8.76 -4.68
C LEU A 166 -14.57 9.23 -4.14
N LYS A 167 -15.52 8.31 -3.90
CA LYS A 167 -16.89 8.65 -3.48
C LYS A 167 -17.17 8.41 -2.01
N LEU A 168 -16.35 7.67 -1.31
CA LEU A 168 -16.49 7.43 0.13
C LEU A 168 -15.70 8.47 0.93
N ALA A 169 -16.33 9.02 1.96
CA ALA A 169 -15.79 10.16 2.70
C ALA A 169 -14.59 9.81 3.61
N ASN A 170 -14.60 8.59 4.17
CA ASN A 170 -13.53 8.11 5.07
C ASN A 170 -12.64 7.07 4.38
N ALA A 171 -12.83 6.86 3.09
CA ALA A 171 -11.97 5.98 2.31
C ALA A 171 -10.55 6.55 2.21
N SER A 172 -9.62 5.65 1.95
CA SER A 172 -8.25 6.05 1.65
C SER A 172 -8.18 6.82 0.33
N ASP A 173 -7.32 7.82 0.27
CA ASP A 173 -7.03 8.57 -0.94
C ASP A 173 -6.46 7.67 -2.03
N VAL A 174 -7.00 7.74 -3.23
CA VAL A 174 -6.48 7.06 -4.41
C VAL A 174 -5.22 7.78 -4.88
N GLN A 175 -4.06 7.19 -4.63
CA GLN A 175 -2.77 7.78 -4.99
C GLN A 175 -2.30 7.38 -6.39
N LYS A 176 -2.66 6.17 -6.81
CA LYS A 176 -2.24 5.61 -8.09
C LYS A 176 -3.14 4.46 -8.48
N VAL A 177 -3.45 4.37 -9.76
CA VAL A 177 -4.15 3.24 -10.36
C VAL A 177 -3.35 2.76 -11.56
N THR A 178 -3.10 1.46 -11.68
CA THR A 178 -2.33 0.91 -12.80
C THR A 178 -2.87 -0.46 -13.22
N ILE A 179 -2.81 -0.70 -14.53
CA ILE A 179 -3.11 -1.99 -15.14
C ILE A 179 -1.84 -2.73 -15.58
N ILE A 180 -0.67 -2.23 -15.20
CA ILE A 180 0.60 -2.90 -15.46
C ILE A 180 0.72 -4.08 -14.50
N PRO A 181 0.87 -5.33 -15.01
CA PRO A 181 0.93 -6.52 -14.15
C PRO A 181 2.23 -6.57 -13.34
N ARG A 182 2.10 -6.86 -12.03
CA ARG A 182 3.23 -7.05 -11.11
C ARG A 182 2.99 -8.25 -10.20
N GLY A 183 4.03 -9.01 -9.91
CA GLY A 183 3.87 -10.20 -9.05
C GLY A 183 2.76 -11.13 -9.54
N SER A 184 1.75 -11.39 -8.72
CA SER A 184 0.54 -12.15 -9.07
C SER A 184 -0.64 -11.27 -9.48
N ALA A 185 -0.53 -9.94 -9.37
CA ALA A 185 -1.61 -9.01 -9.66
C ALA A 185 -1.63 -8.59 -11.14
N GLY A 186 -2.82 -8.49 -11.71
CA GLY A 186 -3.05 -8.00 -13.08
C GLY A 186 -2.96 -6.48 -13.21
N GLY A 187 -3.33 -5.77 -12.15
CA GLY A 187 -3.23 -4.35 -11.93
C GLY A 187 -3.22 -4.11 -10.44
N TYR A 188 -3.18 -2.86 -10.00
CA TYR A 188 -3.40 -2.53 -8.59
C TYR A 188 -3.77 -1.07 -8.38
N ASN A 189 -4.44 -0.84 -7.27
CA ASN A 189 -4.83 0.46 -6.77
C ASN A 189 -4.01 0.78 -5.50
N MET A 190 -3.27 1.89 -5.52
CA MET A 190 -2.56 2.38 -4.36
C MET A 190 -3.46 3.34 -3.59
N MET A 191 -4.02 2.86 -2.50
CA MET A 191 -4.83 3.67 -1.59
C MET A 191 -4.05 3.96 -0.32
N VAL A 192 -3.98 5.23 0.06
CA VAL A 192 -3.28 5.70 1.26
C VAL A 192 -4.30 6.38 2.17
N PRO A 193 -4.35 6.03 3.46
CA PRO A 193 -5.20 6.75 4.40
C PRO A 193 -4.87 8.25 4.40
N SER A 194 -5.88 9.10 4.34
CA SER A 194 -5.70 10.56 4.40
C SER A 194 -5.07 11.02 5.72
N GLU A 195 -5.34 10.28 6.80
CA GLU A 195 -4.78 10.51 8.13
C GLU A 195 -4.39 9.18 8.78
N GLU A 196 -3.29 9.18 9.55
CA GLU A 196 -2.92 8.03 10.40
C GLU A 196 -3.80 8.04 11.66
N LYS A 197 -4.85 7.22 11.66
CA LYS A 197 -5.77 7.10 12.79
C LYS A 197 -5.25 6.09 13.80
N LEU A 198 -5.32 6.44 15.10
CA LEU A 198 -5.01 5.49 16.18
C LEU A 198 -6.03 4.36 16.25
N CYS A 199 -7.29 4.64 15.97
CA CYS A 199 -8.40 3.69 15.98
C CYS A 199 -9.26 3.87 14.74
N SER A 200 -9.69 2.76 14.13
CA SER A 200 -10.67 2.75 13.05
C SER A 200 -12.08 2.64 13.59
N THR A 201 -13.01 3.41 13.07
CA THR A 201 -14.43 3.31 13.41
C THR A 201 -15.09 2.16 12.63
N LYS A 202 -16.29 1.75 13.06
CA LYS A 202 -17.11 0.78 12.31
C LYS A 202 -17.35 1.26 10.87
N THR A 203 -17.61 2.55 10.68
CA THR A 203 -17.82 3.15 9.35
C THR A 203 -16.58 3.06 8.50
N ASP A 204 -15.40 3.38 9.04
CA ASP A 204 -14.12 3.26 8.30
C ASP A 204 -13.91 1.83 7.78
N LEU A 205 -14.18 0.82 8.61
CA LEU A 205 -14.01 -0.58 8.23
C LEU A 205 -15.04 -1.02 7.17
N LEU A 206 -16.29 -0.58 7.28
CA LEU A 206 -17.33 -0.86 6.28
C LEU A 206 -16.98 -0.21 4.93
N GLU A 207 -16.53 1.04 4.93
CA GLU A 207 -16.09 1.74 3.72
C GLU A 207 -14.88 1.04 3.09
N GLN A 208 -13.92 0.57 3.91
CA GLN A 208 -12.78 -0.20 3.42
C GLN A 208 -13.22 -1.51 2.76
N VAL A 209 -14.16 -2.25 3.37
CA VAL A 209 -14.75 -3.46 2.77
C VAL A 209 -15.46 -3.13 1.46
N THR A 210 -16.24 -2.04 1.44
CA THR A 210 -16.95 -1.58 0.23
C THR A 210 -15.96 -1.26 -0.89
N GLY A 211 -14.84 -0.60 -0.57
CA GLY A 211 -13.74 -0.32 -1.50
C GLY A 211 -13.13 -1.58 -2.10
N LEU A 212 -12.85 -2.60 -1.26
CA LEU A 212 -12.32 -3.90 -1.71
C LEU A 212 -13.28 -4.65 -2.65
N LEU A 213 -14.59 -4.45 -2.51
CA LEU A 213 -15.59 -5.09 -3.38
C LEU A 213 -15.76 -4.37 -4.73
N GLY A 214 -15.19 -3.18 -4.88
CA GLY A 214 -15.37 -2.29 -6.04
C GLY A 214 -15.00 -2.92 -7.38
N GLY A 215 -13.88 -3.60 -7.46
CA GLY A 215 -13.44 -4.27 -8.69
C GLY A 215 -14.42 -5.33 -9.17
N ARG A 216 -14.85 -6.23 -8.28
CA ARG A 216 -15.84 -7.25 -8.58
C ARG A 216 -17.18 -6.66 -9.04
N VAL A 217 -17.63 -5.62 -8.34
CA VAL A 217 -18.89 -4.95 -8.68
C VAL A 217 -18.81 -4.28 -10.05
N ALA A 218 -17.67 -3.66 -10.38
CA ALA A 218 -17.46 -3.09 -11.70
C ALA A 218 -17.52 -4.15 -12.81
N GLU A 219 -16.88 -5.32 -12.62
CA GLU A 219 -16.98 -6.44 -13.54
C GLU A 219 -18.45 -6.85 -13.78
N GLU A 220 -19.20 -7.09 -12.71
CA GLU A 220 -20.60 -7.51 -12.79
C GLU A 220 -21.48 -6.48 -13.51
N VAL A 221 -21.31 -5.20 -13.19
CA VAL A 221 -22.14 -4.12 -13.76
C VAL A 221 -21.80 -3.86 -15.22
N VAL A 222 -20.53 -4.00 -15.61
CA VAL A 222 -20.06 -3.70 -16.98
C VAL A 222 -20.23 -4.87 -17.92
N PHE A 223 -19.69 -6.03 -17.53
CA PHE A 223 -19.57 -7.20 -18.38
C PHE A 223 -20.67 -8.24 -18.14
N LYS A 224 -21.45 -8.10 -17.05
CA LYS A 224 -22.43 -9.08 -16.56
C LYS A 224 -21.81 -10.47 -16.32
N GLU A 225 -20.52 -10.50 -16.11
CA GLU A 225 -19.71 -11.67 -15.78
C GLU A 225 -18.89 -11.38 -14.54
N ILE A 226 -18.39 -12.42 -13.90
CA ILE A 226 -17.54 -12.34 -12.71
C ILE A 226 -16.32 -13.23 -12.94
N THR A 227 -15.14 -12.76 -12.46
CA THR A 227 -13.88 -13.47 -12.68
C THR A 227 -13.20 -13.88 -11.40
N THR A 228 -12.11 -14.63 -11.49
CA THR A 228 -11.28 -15.00 -10.35
C THR A 228 -10.38 -13.86 -9.87
N GLY A 229 -10.31 -12.74 -10.60
CA GLY A 229 -9.40 -11.62 -10.32
C GLY A 229 -9.58 -10.99 -8.94
N ALA A 230 -10.80 -11.01 -8.39
CA ALA A 230 -11.13 -10.46 -7.08
C ALA A 230 -10.82 -11.38 -5.87
N GLU A 231 -10.10 -12.50 -6.04
CA GLU A 231 -9.82 -13.45 -4.94
C GLU A 231 -9.14 -12.78 -3.75
N ASN A 232 -8.12 -11.99 -4.00
CA ASN A 232 -7.37 -11.30 -2.94
C ASN A 232 -8.23 -10.26 -2.20
N ASP A 233 -9.10 -9.56 -2.92
CA ASP A 233 -10.00 -8.56 -2.35
C ASP A 233 -11.04 -9.20 -1.44
N PHE A 234 -11.61 -10.33 -1.87
CA PHE A 234 -12.49 -11.13 -1.00
C PHE A 234 -11.77 -11.66 0.23
N SER A 235 -10.51 -12.11 0.09
CA SER A 235 -9.72 -12.57 1.23
C SER A 235 -9.51 -11.46 2.25
N LYS A 236 -9.16 -10.25 1.80
CA LYS A 236 -8.98 -9.07 2.65
C LYS A 236 -10.31 -8.63 3.28
N ALA A 237 -11.36 -8.50 2.49
CA ALA A 237 -12.70 -8.12 2.95
C ALA A 237 -13.21 -9.09 4.03
N THR A 238 -13.08 -10.39 3.79
CA THR A 238 -13.49 -11.43 4.76
C THR A 238 -12.70 -11.34 6.06
N LYS A 239 -11.40 -11.07 6.01
CA LYS A 239 -10.56 -10.90 7.22
C LYS A 239 -11.01 -9.70 8.04
N ILE A 240 -11.28 -8.55 7.39
CA ILE A 240 -11.75 -7.34 8.07
C ILE A 240 -13.10 -7.60 8.72
N VAL A 241 -14.07 -8.15 7.99
CA VAL A 241 -15.41 -8.42 8.51
C VAL A 241 -15.35 -9.45 9.65
N ARG A 242 -14.50 -10.47 9.53
CA ARG A 242 -14.30 -11.44 10.62
C ARG A 242 -13.80 -10.75 11.88
N ALA A 243 -12.78 -9.89 11.78
CA ALA A 243 -12.26 -9.14 12.93
C ALA A 243 -13.32 -8.20 13.52
N MET A 244 -14.16 -7.54 12.69
CA MET A 244 -15.28 -6.72 13.16
C MET A 244 -16.26 -7.52 14.01
N VAL A 245 -16.57 -8.75 13.60
CA VAL A 245 -17.55 -9.62 14.28
C VAL A 245 -16.94 -10.29 15.52
N THR A 246 -15.72 -10.86 15.37
CA THR A 246 -15.17 -11.74 16.40
C THR A 246 -14.19 -11.08 17.37
N GLU A 247 -13.52 -9.98 16.96
CA GLU A 247 -12.48 -9.34 17.77
C GLU A 247 -12.94 -7.98 18.33
N TYR A 248 -13.59 -7.16 17.49
CA TYR A 248 -13.89 -5.77 17.85
C TYR A 248 -15.30 -5.56 18.41
N GLY A 249 -16.18 -6.59 18.39
CA GLY A 249 -17.57 -6.46 18.86
C GLY A 249 -18.37 -5.41 18.08
N MET A 250 -18.09 -5.24 16.77
CA MET A 250 -18.71 -4.24 15.90
C MET A 250 -19.89 -4.79 15.08
N SER A 251 -20.53 -5.87 15.55
CA SER A 251 -21.66 -6.53 14.89
C SER A 251 -22.90 -6.54 15.77
N ASP A 252 -24.01 -7.06 15.24
CA ASP A 252 -25.26 -7.20 16.00
C ASP A 252 -25.20 -8.32 17.03
N LEU A 253 -24.14 -9.13 17.06
CA LEU A 253 -23.89 -10.12 18.12
C LEU A 253 -23.53 -9.48 19.47
N GLY A 254 -23.29 -8.17 19.48
CA GLY A 254 -23.00 -7.39 20.68
C GLY A 254 -21.50 -7.17 20.92
N PRO A 255 -21.15 -6.42 21.98
CA PRO A 255 -19.78 -6.02 22.29
C PRO A 255 -19.03 -7.13 23.01
N MET A 256 -18.79 -8.24 22.33
CA MET A 256 -18.09 -9.42 22.85
C MET A 256 -16.88 -9.73 21.97
N GLN A 257 -15.78 -10.16 22.59
CA GLN A 257 -14.64 -10.76 21.89
C GLN A 257 -14.84 -12.27 21.87
N LEU A 258 -15.10 -12.81 20.68
CA LEU A 258 -15.38 -14.24 20.47
C LEU A 258 -14.12 -15.01 20.08
N GLU A 259 -13.17 -14.36 19.40
CA GLU A 259 -11.86 -14.93 19.06
C GLU A 259 -10.74 -14.04 19.60
N GLN A 260 -9.68 -14.64 20.12
CA GLN A 260 -8.45 -13.96 20.47
C GLN A 260 -7.39 -14.34 19.44
N GLN A 261 -6.68 -13.38 18.88
CA GLN A 261 -5.44 -13.67 18.17
C GLN A 261 -4.39 -14.07 19.21
N GLU A 262 -4.24 -15.36 19.48
CA GLU A 262 -3.03 -15.84 20.13
C GLU A 262 -1.85 -15.61 19.20
N GLY A 263 -0.82 -14.92 19.72
CA GLY A 263 0.31 -14.39 18.98
C GLY A 263 0.91 -15.34 17.95
N ALA A 264 1.18 -14.79 16.78
CA ALA A 264 1.97 -15.29 15.66
C ALA A 264 1.96 -16.80 15.44
N ALA A 265 1.08 -17.24 14.56
CA ALA A 265 1.11 -18.55 13.92
C ALA A 265 2.48 -18.82 13.31
N PHE A 266 3.30 -19.68 13.94
CA PHE A 266 4.51 -20.17 13.30
C PHE A 266 4.63 -21.69 13.43
N LEU A 267 4.60 -22.34 12.26
CA LEU A 267 5.01 -23.72 11.97
C LEU A 267 4.53 -24.81 12.96
N GLY A 268 3.42 -25.43 12.64
CA GLY A 268 3.07 -26.76 13.13
C GLY A 268 2.16 -26.84 14.36
N ARG A 269 1.64 -25.70 14.88
CA ARG A 269 0.65 -25.67 15.97
C ARG A 269 -0.74 -25.16 15.58
N ASP A 270 -0.99 -24.94 14.31
CA ASP A 270 -2.34 -24.56 13.80
C ASP A 270 -3.41 -25.67 13.95
N TYR A 271 -3.04 -26.81 14.50
CA TYR A 271 -3.98 -27.92 14.66
C TYR A 271 -4.93 -27.78 15.87
N ASN A 272 -4.75 -26.78 16.73
CA ASN A 272 -5.66 -26.55 17.87
C ASN A 272 -5.96 -25.07 18.05
N LYS A 273 -6.58 -24.40 17.06
CA LYS A 273 -7.45 -23.26 17.36
C LYS A 273 -8.64 -23.82 18.11
N THR A 274 -8.57 -23.84 19.43
CA THR A 274 -9.72 -24.14 20.29
C THR A 274 -10.75 -23.05 20.04
N ARG A 275 -11.83 -23.40 19.32
CA ARG A 275 -12.99 -22.53 19.20
C ARG A 275 -13.54 -22.34 20.61
N ASN A 276 -13.54 -21.09 21.10
CA ASN A 276 -14.05 -20.75 22.42
C ASN A 276 -15.58 -20.51 22.42
N PHE A 277 -16.28 -20.91 21.34
CA PHE A 277 -17.70 -20.73 21.17
C PHE A 277 -18.39 -21.99 20.61
N SER A 278 -19.70 -22.08 20.86
CA SER A 278 -20.54 -23.20 20.41
C SER A 278 -20.77 -23.19 18.90
N GLU A 279 -21.21 -24.30 18.35
CA GLU A 279 -21.60 -24.39 16.92
C GLU A 279 -22.74 -23.42 16.57
N THR A 280 -23.63 -23.09 17.52
CA THR A 280 -24.67 -22.09 17.33
C THR A 280 -24.08 -20.71 17.11
N VAL A 281 -23.14 -20.30 17.97
CA VAL A 281 -22.44 -19.01 17.83
C VAL A 281 -21.60 -18.98 16.56
N ALA A 282 -20.99 -20.10 16.14
CA ALA A 282 -20.28 -20.17 14.87
C ALA A 282 -21.21 -19.88 13.69
N HIS A 283 -22.43 -20.41 13.71
CA HIS A 283 -23.44 -20.12 12.69
C HIS A 283 -23.87 -18.65 12.68
N GLU A 284 -24.10 -18.07 13.86
CA GLU A 284 -24.43 -16.64 14.01
C GLU A 284 -23.31 -15.74 13.48
N ILE A 285 -22.04 -16.08 13.73
CA ILE A 285 -20.88 -15.37 13.16
C ILE A 285 -20.92 -15.42 11.64
N ASP A 286 -21.14 -16.61 11.05
CA ASP A 286 -21.20 -16.77 9.59
C ASP A 286 -22.36 -15.99 8.97
N GLU A 287 -23.52 -15.95 9.63
CA GLU A 287 -24.69 -15.15 9.17
C GLU A 287 -24.40 -13.65 9.23
N GLU A 288 -23.82 -13.19 10.32
CA GLU A 288 -23.50 -11.77 10.49
C GLU A 288 -22.41 -11.30 9.50
N MET A 289 -21.39 -12.12 9.28
CA MET A 289 -20.37 -11.86 8.25
C MET A 289 -20.99 -11.74 6.84
N ARG A 290 -21.88 -12.66 6.49
CA ARG A 290 -22.59 -12.61 5.18
C ARG A 290 -23.44 -11.36 5.06
N LYS A 291 -24.15 -10.99 6.12
CA LYS A 291 -24.99 -9.79 6.17
C LYS A 291 -24.16 -8.52 5.94
N ILE A 292 -23.02 -8.39 6.63
CA ILE A 292 -22.13 -7.23 6.49
C ILE A 292 -21.55 -7.16 5.06
N ILE A 293 -20.99 -8.28 4.55
CA ILE A 293 -20.42 -8.32 3.20
C ILE A 293 -21.47 -8.00 2.14
N ASN A 294 -22.67 -8.58 2.24
CA ASN A 294 -23.75 -8.32 1.30
C ASN A 294 -24.24 -6.85 1.37
N GLY A 295 -24.29 -6.25 2.57
CA GLY A 295 -24.58 -4.83 2.72
C GLY A 295 -23.57 -3.96 2.00
N CYS A 296 -22.27 -4.17 2.24
CA CYS A 296 -21.20 -3.45 1.55
C CYS A 296 -21.23 -3.68 0.03
N TYR A 297 -21.60 -4.90 -0.42
CA TYR A 297 -21.73 -5.21 -1.85
C TYR A 297 -22.87 -4.44 -2.52
N VAL A 298 -24.02 -4.30 -1.84
CA VAL A 298 -25.17 -3.50 -2.32
C VAL A 298 -24.77 -2.02 -2.40
N ASP A 299 -24.07 -1.50 -1.39
CA ASP A 299 -23.61 -0.11 -1.37
C ASP A 299 -22.58 0.15 -2.49
N ALA A 300 -21.59 -0.73 -2.67
CA ALA A 300 -20.66 -0.67 -3.78
C ALA A 300 -21.38 -0.65 -5.14
N LYS A 301 -22.38 -1.51 -5.30
CA LYS A 301 -23.17 -1.61 -6.55
C LYS A 301 -23.98 -0.35 -6.83
N LYS A 302 -24.50 0.28 -5.80
CA LYS A 302 -25.19 1.57 -5.90
C LYS A 302 -24.21 2.66 -6.34
N ILE A 303 -23.06 2.80 -5.68
CA ILE A 303 -22.04 3.81 -6.01
C ILE A 303 -21.57 3.65 -7.46
N ILE A 304 -21.23 2.44 -7.88
CA ILE A 304 -20.76 2.17 -9.25
C ILE A 304 -21.83 2.49 -10.30
N LYS A 305 -23.11 2.15 -10.03
CA LYS A 305 -24.20 2.47 -10.97
C LYS A 305 -24.45 3.96 -11.09
N GLU A 306 -24.44 4.69 -9.97
CA GLU A 306 -24.66 6.14 -9.93
C GLU A 306 -23.49 6.91 -10.57
N ASN A 307 -22.28 6.33 -10.59
CA ASN A 307 -21.08 6.95 -11.14
C ASN A 307 -20.55 6.20 -12.39
N ARG A 308 -21.46 5.68 -13.22
CA ARG A 308 -21.10 4.87 -14.40
C ARG A 308 -20.23 5.61 -15.41
N GLU A 309 -20.49 6.90 -15.61
CA GLU A 309 -19.73 7.75 -16.54
C GLU A 309 -18.28 7.91 -16.05
N LEU A 310 -18.09 8.16 -14.75
CA LEU A 310 -16.78 8.26 -14.15
C LEU A 310 -16.02 6.93 -14.22
N LEU A 311 -16.70 5.79 -14.00
CA LEU A 311 -16.10 4.47 -14.15
C LEU A 311 -15.57 4.25 -15.58
N ASN A 312 -16.39 4.57 -16.59
CA ASN A 312 -15.97 4.44 -17.98
C ASN A 312 -14.79 5.37 -18.30
N LEU A 313 -14.85 6.61 -17.85
CA LEU A 313 -13.81 7.61 -18.07
C LEU A 313 -12.46 7.12 -17.51
N ILE A 314 -12.41 6.68 -16.25
CA ILE A 314 -11.18 6.19 -15.63
C ILE A 314 -10.70 4.90 -16.34
N ALA A 315 -11.58 3.96 -16.64
CA ALA A 315 -11.21 2.70 -17.28
C ALA A 315 -10.67 2.91 -18.71
N GLU A 316 -11.28 3.77 -19.50
CA GLU A 316 -10.83 4.07 -20.87
C GLU A 316 -9.49 4.83 -20.85
N THR A 317 -9.30 5.76 -19.92
CA THR A 317 -8.03 6.46 -19.72
C THR A 317 -6.92 5.47 -19.27
N LEU A 318 -7.23 4.50 -18.40
CA LEU A 318 -6.28 3.44 -18.02
C LEU A 318 -5.88 2.54 -19.20
N LEU A 319 -6.78 2.29 -20.15
CA LEU A 319 -6.45 1.55 -21.37
C LEU A 319 -5.48 2.29 -22.28
N GLU A 320 -5.48 3.62 -22.24
CA GLU A 320 -4.58 4.48 -23.03
C GLU A 320 -3.23 4.72 -22.31
N TYR A 321 -3.27 5.14 -21.05
CA TYR A 321 -2.08 5.56 -20.29
C TYR A 321 -1.48 4.48 -19.38
N GLU A 322 -2.15 3.35 -19.19
CA GLU A 322 -1.78 2.20 -18.34
C GLU A 322 -1.62 2.51 -16.85
N THR A 323 -1.32 3.74 -16.48
CA THR A 323 -1.13 4.19 -15.10
C THR A 323 -1.62 5.62 -14.95
N LEU A 324 -2.36 5.89 -13.88
CA LEU A 324 -2.83 7.21 -13.50
C LEU A 324 -2.33 7.55 -12.10
N THR A 325 -1.71 8.74 -11.95
CA THR A 325 -1.32 9.30 -10.64
C THR A 325 -2.50 10.03 -10.00
N LYS A 326 -2.38 10.37 -8.71
CA LYS A 326 -3.41 11.14 -7.99
C LYS A 326 -3.75 12.45 -8.72
N GLU A 327 -2.74 13.20 -9.09
CA GLU A 327 -2.88 14.51 -9.77
C GLU A 327 -3.65 14.34 -11.10
N GLN A 328 -3.33 13.30 -11.86
CA GLN A 328 -4.02 12.99 -13.12
C GLN A 328 -5.46 12.53 -12.88
N ILE A 329 -5.71 11.76 -11.84
CA ILE A 329 -7.07 11.30 -11.47
C ILE A 329 -7.92 12.50 -11.02
N ASP A 330 -7.40 13.35 -10.15
CA ASP A 330 -8.10 14.54 -9.67
C ASP A 330 -8.46 15.46 -10.83
N TYR A 331 -7.50 15.73 -11.74
CA TYR A 331 -7.73 16.52 -12.96
C TYR A 331 -8.78 15.88 -13.89
N LEU A 332 -8.69 14.56 -14.08
CA LEU A 332 -9.63 13.80 -14.92
C LEU A 332 -11.07 13.88 -14.37
N VAL A 333 -11.21 13.80 -13.05
CA VAL A 333 -12.53 13.89 -12.37
C VAL A 333 -13.12 15.29 -12.52
N GLU A 334 -12.30 16.35 -12.45
CA GLU A 334 -12.75 17.74 -12.53
C GLU A 334 -13.04 18.19 -13.97
N ASN A 335 -12.21 17.75 -14.93
CA ASN A 335 -12.23 18.29 -16.30
C ASN A 335 -12.77 17.31 -17.35
N GLY A 336 -12.94 16.03 -17.01
CA GLY A 336 -13.42 15.00 -17.93
C GLY A 336 -12.41 14.58 -19.02
N CYS A 337 -11.16 15.04 -18.93
CA CYS A 337 -10.08 14.70 -19.86
C CYS A 337 -8.74 14.70 -19.14
N MET A 338 -7.72 14.06 -19.72
CA MET A 338 -6.35 14.11 -19.20
C MET A 338 -5.73 15.48 -19.37
N PRO A 339 -4.83 15.90 -18.43
CA PRO A 339 -4.06 17.11 -18.60
C PRO A 339 -3.23 17.03 -19.89
N ASP A 340 -3.19 18.13 -20.63
CA ASP A 340 -2.36 18.23 -21.83
C ASP A 340 -0.91 18.48 -21.39
N GLU A 341 -0.13 17.37 -21.17
CA GLU A 341 1.25 17.44 -20.64
C GLU A 341 2.14 18.41 -21.42
N ASN A 342 1.89 18.59 -22.72
CA ASN A 342 2.59 19.57 -23.55
C ASN A 342 2.20 21.00 -23.17
N LYS A 343 0.95 21.24 -22.85
CA LYS A 343 0.44 22.58 -22.52
C LYS A 343 0.87 23.00 -21.11
N ASP A 344 0.74 22.11 -20.14
CA ASP A 344 1.16 22.34 -18.75
C ASP A 344 2.68 22.55 -18.63
N ASN A 345 3.46 21.77 -19.38
CA ASN A 345 4.91 21.95 -19.47
C ASN A 345 5.27 23.31 -20.09
N LEU A 346 4.59 23.72 -21.14
CA LEU A 346 4.76 25.04 -21.76
C LEU A 346 4.32 26.17 -20.82
N GLU A 347 3.23 26.00 -20.08
CA GLU A 347 2.76 26.98 -19.09
C GLU A 347 3.74 27.19 -17.92
N SER A 348 4.45 26.14 -17.52
CA SER A 348 5.48 26.22 -16.47
C SER A 348 6.77 26.92 -16.92
N MET A 349 7.02 27.02 -18.23
CA MET A 349 8.24 27.59 -18.79
C MET A 349 8.25 29.12 -18.74
N SER A 350 9.47 29.68 -18.66
CA SER A 350 9.64 31.15 -18.77
C SER A 350 9.32 31.64 -20.16
N LEU A 351 8.85 32.91 -20.28
CA LEU A 351 8.57 33.51 -21.57
C LEU A 351 9.78 33.51 -22.51
N THR A 352 10.99 33.59 -21.96
CA THR A 352 12.26 33.55 -22.70
C THR A 352 12.47 32.18 -23.34
N SER A 353 12.33 31.11 -22.53
CA SER A 353 12.46 29.73 -23.01
C SER A 353 11.40 29.33 -24.03
N LEU A 354 10.16 29.80 -23.85
CA LEU A 354 9.07 29.60 -24.82
C LEU A 354 9.37 30.30 -26.17
N LYS A 355 9.96 31.50 -26.16
CA LYS A 355 10.37 32.20 -27.38
C LYS A 355 11.51 31.50 -28.11
N GLU A 356 12.44 30.87 -27.35
CA GLU A 356 13.51 30.07 -27.95
C GLU A 356 12.96 28.80 -28.62
N MET A 357 12.06 28.08 -27.95
CA MET A 357 11.37 26.93 -28.55
C MET A 357 10.52 27.31 -29.77
N ALA A 358 9.80 28.43 -29.74
CA ALA A 358 9.02 28.88 -30.85
C ALA A 358 9.90 29.27 -32.07
N LYS A 359 11.10 29.79 -31.82
CA LYS A 359 12.11 30.05 -32.83
C LYS A 359 12.64 28.77 -33.47
N GLU A 360 12.99 27.77 -32.66
CA GLU A 360 13.48 26.45 -33.12
C GLU A 360 12.44 25.72 -33.97
N LYS A 361 11.14 25.83 -33.57
CA LYS A 361 10.03 25.21 -34.32
C LYS A 361 9.54 26.03 -35.50
N GLY A 362 10.17 27.18 -35.78
CA GLY A 362 9.89 27.99 -36.95
C GLY A 362 8.59 28.80 -36.91
N ILE A 363 8.04 29.06 -35.71
CA ILE A 363 6.83 29.86 -35.54
C ILE A 363 7.12 31.34 -35.96
N LYS A 364 6.31 31.85 -36.83
CA LYS A 364 6.45 33.23 -37.28
C LYS A 364 5.90 34.24 -36.27
N ASN A 365 6.55 35.39 -36.14
CA ASN A 365 6.16 36.48 -35.24
C ASN A 365 6.22 36.20 -33.74
N TYR A 366 6.85 35.11 -33.27
CA TYR A 366 6.98 34.70 -31.86
C TYR A 366 7.51 35.82 -30.94
N SER A 367 8.31 36.75 -31.46
CA SER A 367 8.91 37.83 -30.68
C SER A 367 7.89 38.88 -30.19
N LYS A 368 6.74 38.99 -30.85
CA LYS A 368 5.64 39.95 -30.53
C LYS A 368 4.49 39.27 -29.76
N MET A 369 4.47 37.96 -29.66
CA MET A 369 3.43 37.21 -29.00
C MET A 369 3.58 37.25 -27.47
N ASN A 370 2.45 37.25 -26.77
CA ASN A 370 2.41 37.06 -25.33
C ASN A 370 2.58 35.57 -24.98
N LYS A 371 2.68 35.27 -23.67
CA LYS A 371 2.95 33.90 -23.20
C LYS A 371 1.87 32.90 -23.66
N ALA A 372 0.60 33.27 -23.57
CA ALA A 372 -0.52 32.41 -23.93
C ALA A 372 -0.58 32.15 -25.45
N GLU A 373 -0.34 33.18 -26.27
CA GLU A 373 -0.30 33.05 -27.74
C GLU A 373 0.82 32.14 -28.22
N ILE A 374 1.99 32.17 -27.56
CA ILE A 374 3.12 31.28 -27.89
C ILE A 374 2.80 29.85 -27.53
N ILE A 375 2.17 29.61 -26.37
CA ILE A 375 1.76 28.27 -25.91
C ILE A 375 0.75 27.69 -26.90
N ASP A 376 -0.28 28.43 -27.29
CA ASP A 376 -1.30 27.95 -28.23
C ASP A 376 -0.72 27.60 -29.61
N GLU A 377 0.25 28.38 -30.11
CA GLU A 377 0.91 28.07 -31.38
C GLU A 377 1.89 26.90 -31.28
N LEU A 378 2.60 26.77 -30.17
CA LEU A 378 3.46 25.61 -29.91
C LEU A 378 2.64 24.33 -29.78
N ASP A 379 1.48 24.38 -29.15
CA ASP A 379 0.56 23.26 -29.00
C ASP A 379 -0.01 22.79 -30.34
N LYS A 380 -0.43 23.70 -31.21
CA LYS A 380 -0.85 23.38 -32.59
C LYS A 380 0.23 22.63 -33.36
N VAL A 381 1.47 23.13 -33.32
CA VAL A 381 2.62 22.52 -34.03
C VAL A 381 2.98 21.14 -33.44
N ASN A 382 2.69 20.92 -32.17
CA ASN A 382 2.91 19.59 -31.52
C ASN A 382 1.82 18.58 -31.90
N LYS A 383 0.58 19.00 -32.12
CA LYS A 383 -0.55 18.15 -32.51
C LYS A 383 -0.57 17.79 -34.01
N GLU A 384 0.19 18.51 -34.83
CA GLU A 384 0.33 18.22 -36.27
C GLU A 384 1.48 17.26 -36.61
N LYS A 385 2.23 16.79 -35.62
CA LYS A 385 3.27 15.75 -35.76
C LYS A 385 2.83 14.44 -35.13
#